data_17bf3d21719dbebb40231dbae84fa8be
#
_entry.id   17bf3d21719dbebb40231dbae84fa8be
#
_cell.length_a   1.000
_cell.length_b   1.000
_cell.length_c   1.000
_cell.angle_alpha   90.00
_cell.angle_beta   90.00
_cell.angle_gamma   90.00
#
_symmetry.space_group_name_H-M   'P 1'
#
loop_
_entity.id
_entity.type
_entity.pdbx_description
1 polymer ?
#
loop_
_entity_poly.entity_id
_entity_poly.type
_entity_poly.pdbx_seq_one_letter_code
_entity_poly.pdbx_strand_id
1 'polypeptide(L)'
;SDDFVGNVVTSLNVTDTALMVLNAQYGMEVGTINQLRYTQKLQKPVIFIVNQLDHPKADFDNVVAQLKAEYGEKAVQIQYPINCGEGFNAVIDILKYKMLRWKPEGGAPEVLDIPDEELEKARELKQKLVEAAAENEESLMEKFFDQGTLTEDEMRMGIRWGLVHRDLYPIFCVSAEKEMCVRRT
;
A
#
# COMPACT_ATOMS: atom_id res chain seq x y z
N SER A 1 10.16 5.41 -18.10
CA SER A 1 10.43 6.39 -19.16
C SER A 1 9.80 5.90 -20.45
N ASP A 2 9.26 6.80 -21.26
CA ASP A 2 8.57 6.45 -22.53
C ASP A 2 9.48 5.73 -23.52
N ASP A 3 10.79 5.85 -23.37
CA ASP A 3 11.80 5.18 -24.21
C ASP A 3 11.79 3.65 -24.08
N PHE A 4 11.25 3.11 -23.00
CA PHE A 4 11.24 1.67 -22.69
C PHE A 4 9.84 1.03 -22.66
N VAL A 5 8.86 1.65 -23.32
CA VAL A 5 7.47 1.14 -23.36
C VAL A 5 7.39 -0.32 -23.84
N GLY A 6 8.19 -0.68 -24.86
CA GLY A 6 8.27 -2.06 -25.36
C GLY A 6 8.68 -3.05 -24.27
N ASN A 7 9.69 -2.70 -23.48
CA ASN A 7 10.17 -3.53 -22.37
C ASN A 7 9.12 -3.64 -21.25
N VAL A 8 8.41 -2.56 -20.95
CA VAL A 8 7.32 -2.55 -19.95
C VAL A 8 6.21 -3.51 -20.39
N VAL A 9 5.74 -3.40 -21.65
CA VAL A 9 4.68 -4.27 -22.17
C VAL A 9 5.13 -5.74 -22.19
N THR A 10 6.35 -6.02 -22.62
CA THR A 10 6.89 -7.40 -22.62
C THR A 10 6.96 -7.96 -21.20
N SER A 11 7.46 -7.18 -20.23
CA SER A 11 7.53 -7.60 -18.84
C SER A 11 6.15 -7.84 -18.24
N LEU A 12 5.19 -6.96 -18.50
CA LEU A 12 3.80 -7.11 -18.03
C LEU A 12 3.13 -8.37 -18.58
N ASN A 13 3.47 -8.82 -19.80
CA ASN A 13 2.89 -10.04 -20.37
C ASN A 13 3.31 -11.32 -19.63
N VAL A 14 4.52 -11.33 -19.03
CA VAL A 14 5.08 -12.51 -18.36
C VAL A 14 4.99 -12.48 -16.83
N THR A 15 4.50 -11.38 -16.26
CA THR A 15 4.34 -11.23 -14.79
C THR A 15 2.89 -11.41 -14.38
N ASP A 16 2.67 -11.93 -13.16
CA ASP A 16 1.33 -12.09 -12.58
C ASP A 16 0.81 -10.80 -11.97
N THR A 17 1.70 -10.00 -11.37
CA THR A 17 1.36 -8.75 -10.67
C THR A 17 2.37 -7.66 -11.00
N ALA A 18 1.91 -6.44 -11.16
CA ALA A 18 2.74 -5.26 -11.34
C ALA A 18 2.97 -4.52 -10.02
N LEU A 19 4.22 -4.21 -9.70
CA LEU A 19 4.57 -3.28 -8.62
C LEU A 19 4.75 -1.89 -9.23
N MET A 20 3.86 -0.96 -8.88
CA MET A 20 3.95 0.43 -9.31
C MET A 20 4.58 1.27 -8.22
N VAL A 21 5.84 1.63 -8.43
CA VAL A 21 6.61 2.46 -7.49
C VAL A 21 6.39 3.93 -7.80
N LEU A 22 5.85 4.67 -6.84
CA LEU A 22 5.56 6.09 -6.90
C LEU A 22 6.56 6.86 -6.06
N ASN A 23 6.95 8.04 -6.53
CA ASN A 23 7.76 8.96 -5.74
C ASN A 23 6.85 9.72 -4.76
N ALA A 24 7.22 9.74 -3.47
CA ALA A 24 6.43 10.41 -2.43
C ALA A 24 6.32 11.95 -2.61
N GLN A 25 7.22 12.55 -3.39
CA GLN A 25 7.18 13.98 -3.69
C GLN A 25 6.23 14.32 -4.85
N TYR A 26 6.21 13.48 -5.89
CA TYR A 26 5.53 13.79 -7.16
C TYR A 26 4.21 13.03 -7.35
N GLY A 27 4.07 11.87 -6.70
CA GLY A 27 2.88 11.03 -6.82
C GLY A 27 2.69 10.45 -8.22
N MET A 28 1.50 10.61 -8.76
CA MET A 28 1.11 10.09 -10.08
C MET A 28 1.52 11.05 -11.20
N GLU A 29 2.70 10.82 -11.78
CA GLU A 29 3.18 11.55 -12.95
C GLU A 29 2.59 11.00 -14.25
N VAL A 30 2.71 11.75 -15.35
CA VAL A 30 2.23 11.36 -16.69
C VAL A 30 2.77 9.98 -17.11
N GLY A 31 4.06 9.72 -16.85
CA GLY A 31 4.69 8.42 -17.13
C GLY A 31 4.03 7.27 -16.34
N THR A 32 3.68 7.51 -15.08
CA THR A 32 2.95 6.56 -14.23
C THR A 32 1.57 6.24 -14.81
N ILE A 33 0.81 7.27 -15.17
CA ILE A 33 -0.52 7.14 -15.76
C ILE A 33 -0.47 6.31 -17.05
N ASN A 34 0.51 6.56 -17.91
CA ASN A 34 0.71 5.78 -19.13
C ASN A 34 1.00 4.30 -18.83
N GLN A 35 1.85 4.02 -17.85
CA GLN A 35 2.14 2.63 -17.44
C GLN A 35 0.91 1.94 -16.85
N LEU A 36 0.12 2.63 -16.04
CA LEU A 36 -1.13 2.10 -15.48
C LEU A 36 -2.15 1.74 -16.56
N ARG A 37 -2.23 2.50 -17.65
CA ARG A 37 -3.08 2.14 -18.81
C ARG A 37 -2.68 0.80 -19.43
N TYR A 38 -1.38 0.47 -19.47
CA TYR A 38 -0.92 -0.85 -19.93
C TYR A 38 -1.30 -1.95 -18.95
N THR A 39 -1.17 -1.73 -17.64
CA THR A 39 -1.62 -2.74 -16.64
C THR A 39 -3.12 -3.00 -16.74
N GLN A 40 -3.93 -1.95 -16.91
CA GLN A 40 -5.37 -2.06 -17.12
C GLN A 40 -5.72 -2.82 -18.40
N LYS A 41 -5.07 -2.45 -19.54
CA LYS A 41 -5.29 -3.12 -20.82
C LYS A 41 -4.93 -4.61 -20.79
N LEU A 42 -3.87 -4.97 -20.07
CA LEU A 42 -3.40 -6.34 -19.91
C LEU A 42 -4.05 -7.05 -18.69
N GLN A 43 -5.00 -6.39 -18.03
CA GLN A 43 -5.73 -6.89 -16.86
C GLN A 43 -4.80 -7.39 -15.74
N LYS A 44 -3.69 -6.70 -15.51
CA LYS A 44 -2.73 -7.07 -14.47
C LYS A 44 -3.14 -6.49 -13.10
N PRO A 45 -3.09 -7.29 -12.04
CA PRO A 45 -3.14 -6.79 -10.66
C PRO A 45 -2.02 -5.78 -10.42
N VAL A 46 -2.30 -4.75 -9.62
CA VAL A 46 -1.33 -3.69 -9.31
C VAL A 46 -1.22 -3.48 -7.81
N ILE A 47 0.02 -3.44 -7.32
CA ILE A 47 0.35 -3.02 -5.95
C ILE A 47 1.07 -1.67 -6.05
N PHE A 48 0.64 -0.69 -5.28
CA PHE A 48 1.28 0.62 -5.20
C PHE A 48 2.29 0.66 -4.05
N ILE A 49 3.48 1.18 -4.35
CA ILE A 49 4.56 1.37 -3.38
C ILE A 49 4.98 2.85 -3.42
N VAL A 50 4.67 3.59 -2.38
CA VAL A 50 5.12 4.98 -2.23
C VAL A 50 6.51 4.98 -1.63
N ASN A 51 7.50 5.34 -2.44
CA ASN A 51 8.94 5.33 -2.10
C ASN A 51 9.47 6.74 -1.85
N GLN A 52 10.65 6.82 -1.24
CA GLN A 52 11.34 8.07 -0.88
C GLN A 52 10.60 8.89 0.20
N LEU A 53 10.03 8.20 1.18
CA LEU A 53 9.37 8.85 2.31
C LEU A 53 10.34 9.67 3.20
N ASP A 54 11.62 9.40 3.10
CA ASP A 54 12.71 10.14 3.75
C ASP A 54 13.11 11.44 3.02
N HIS A 55 12.56 11.70 1.82
CA HIS A 55 12.84 12.92 1.07
C HIS A 55 12.18 14.14 1.76
N PRO A 56 12.86 15.32 1.87
CA PRO A 56 12.32 16.51 2.56
C PRO A 56 10.97 17.01 2.05
N LYS A 57 10.65 16.71 0.79
CA LYS A 57 9.37 17.09 0.15
C LYS A 57 8.40 15.92 -0.01
N ALA A 58 8.61 14.82 0.70
CA ALA A 58 7.71 13.69 0.67
C ALA A 58 6.34 14.05 1.26
N ASP A 59 5.28 13.72 0.54
CA ASP A 59 3.89 13.92 0.94
C ASP A 59 3.08 12.66 0.63
N PHE A 60 3.07 11.73 1.57
CA PHE A 60 2.37 10.45 1.44
C PHE A 60 0.86 10.63 1.29
N ASP A 61 0.27 11.52 2.07
CA ASP A 61 -1.18 11.71 2.08
C ASP A 61 -1.68 12.29 0.75
N ASN A 62 -0.91 13.18 0.11
CA ASN A 62 -1.20 13.68 -1.23
C ASN A 62 -1.15 12.55 -2.28
N VAL A 63 -0.15 11.67 -2.22
CA VAL A 63 -0.06 10.52 -3.15
C VAL A 63 -1.26 9.58 -2.97
N VAL A 64 -1.64 9.29 -1.72
CA VAL A 64 -2.84 8.48 -1.41
C VAL A 64 -4.10 9.15 -1.93
N ALA A 65 -4.23 10.48 -1.77
CA ALA A 65 -5.37 11.22 -2.30
C ALA A 65 -5.47 11.12 -3.84
N GLN A 66 -4.34 11.19 -4.55
CA GLN A 66 -4.30 11.00 -6.01
C GLN A 66 -4.72 9.57 -6.40
N LEU A 67 -4.25 8.55 -5.68
CA LEU A 67 -4.64 7.15 -5.93
C LEU A 67 -6.13 6.93 -5.66
N LYS A 68 -6.68 7.52 -4.59
CA LYS A 68 -8.11 7.44 -4.29
C LYS A 68 -8.97 8.20 -5.30
N ALA A 69 -8.48 9.29 -5.87
CA ALA A 69 -9.17 10.00 -6.95
C ALA A 69 -9.32 9.12 -8.21
N GLU A 70 -8.34 8.26 -8.50
CA GLU A 70 -8.34 7.37 -9.68
C GLU A 70 -9.07 6.03 -9.42
N TYR A 71 -8.85 5.42 -8.24
CA TYR A 71 -9.30 4.06 -7.93
C TYR A 71 -10.44 4.00 -6.88
N GLY A 72 -10.82 5.15 -6.30
CA GLY A 72 -11.87 5.21 -5.28
C GLY A 72 -11.50 4.43 -4.01
N GLU A 73 -12.49 3.80 -3.41
CA GLU A 73 -12.33 2.99 -2.20
C GLU A 73 -11.55 1.69 -2.44
N LYS A 74 -11.32 1.30 -3.69
CA LYS A 74 -10.47 0.15 -4.03
C LYS A 74 -8.98 0.39 -3.71
N ALA A 75 -8.54 1.65 -3.58
CA ALA A 75 -7.17 2.02 -3.18
C ALA A 75 -7.05 1.99 -1.65
N VAL A 76 -6.46 0.92 -1.11
CA VAL A 76 -6.48 0.61 0.32
C VAL A 76 -5.07 0.67 0.92
N GLN A 77 -4.92 1.47 1.97
CA GLN A 77 -3.66 1.58 2.69
C GLN A 77 -3.43 0.33 3.55
N ILE A 78 -2.32 -0.36 3.31
CA ILE A 78 -1.86 -1.45 4.17
C ILE A 78 -0.93 -0.92 5.26
N GLN A 79 -0.26 0.20 4.97
CA GLN A 79 0.68 0.88 5.86
C GLN A 79 0.55 2.40 5.66
N TYR A 80 0.94 3.16 6.69
CA TYR A 80 1.17 4.60 6.54
C TYR A 80 2.34 5.08 7.41
N PRO A 81 3.09 6.12 6.98
CA PRO A 81 4.17 6.69 7.75
C PRO A 81 3.64 7.57 8.88
N ILE A 82 4.28 7.55 10.04
CA ILE A 82 3.99 8.50 11.12
C ILE A 82 4.50 9.89 10.73
N ASN A 83 5.68 9.93 10.14
CA ASN A 83 6.32 11.16 9.67
C ASN A 83 6.97 10.92 8.29
N CYS A 84 6.97 11.95 7.47
CA CYS A 84 7.71 11.99 6.21
C CYS A 84 8.87 12.98 6.31
N GLY A 85 9.83 12.88 5.39
CA GLY A 85 10.98 13.76 5.31
C GLY A 85 12.23 13.20 5.97
N GLU A 86 13.21 14.06 6.26
CA GLU A 86 14.53 13.67 6.79
C GLU A 86 14.48 12.85 8.08
N GLY A 87 13.44 13.04 8.88
CA GLY A 87 13.22 12.30 10.13
C GLY A 87 12.43 11.00 9.98
N PHE A 88 12.12 10.55 8.76
CA PHE A 88 11.37 9.33 8.53
C PHE A 88 12.05 8.11 9.13
N ASN A 89 11.37 7.47 10.08
CA ASN A 89 11.88 6.29 10.77
C ASN A 89 10.79 5.34 11.28
N ALA A 90 9.50 5.66 11.10
CA ALA A 90 8.43 4.86 11.65
C ALA A 90 7.22 4.76 10.72
N VAL A 91 6.61 3.57 10.72
CA VAL A 91 5.43 3.22 9.92
C VAL A 91 4.43 2.48 10.79
N ILE A 92 3.14 2.73 10.61
CA ILE A 92 2.08 1.91 11.15
C ILE A 92 1.68 0.85 10.13
N ASP A 93 1.78 -0.40 10.53
CA ASP A 93 1.30 -1.57 9.79
C ASP A 93 -0.15 -1.84 10.20
N ILE A 94 -1.10 -1.51 9.33
CA ILE A 94 -2.53 -1.62 9.60
C ILE A 94 -2.97 -3.08 9.69
N LEU A 95 -2.37 -3.95 8.87
CA LEU A 95 -2.70 -5.36 8.86
C LEU A 95 -2.35 -6.02 10.20
N LYS A 96 -1.14 -5.78 10.72
CA LYS A 96 -0.66 -6.28 12.02
C LYS A 96 -1.14 -5.47 13.20
N TYR A 97 -1.61 -4.25 12.97
CA TYR A 97 -1.99 -3.27 13.96
C TYR A 97 -0.87 -2.97 14.95
N LYS A 98 0.33 -2.65 14.43
CA LYS A 98 1.56 -2.34 15.18
C LYS A 98 2.34 -1.22 14.51
N MET A 99 3.13 -0.51 15.31
CA MET A 99 4.12 0.44 14.83
C MET A 99 5.45 -0.28 14.60
N LEU A 100 6.08 0.01 13.47
CA LEU A 100 7.42 -0.42 13.12
C LEU A 100 8.34 0.79 13.15
N ARG A 101 9.34 0.79 14.00
CA ARG A 101 10.30 1.88 14.14
C ARG A 101 11.72 1.41 13.91
N TRP A 102 12.42 2.10 13.02
CA TRP A 102 13.83 1.84 12.71
C TRP A 102 14.75 2.75 13.52
N LYS A 103 15.88 2.18 13.91
CA LYS A 103 16.98 2.93 14.55
C LYS A 103 17.83 3.63 13.47
N PRO A 104 18.55 4.72 13.83
CA PRO A 104 19.43 5.41 12.87
C PRO A 104 20.51 4.50 12.26
N GLU A 105 20.93 3.49 12.98
CA GLU A 105 21.94 2.51 12.55
C GLU A 105 21.38 1.51 11.51
N GLY A 106 20.08 1.55 11.24
CA GLY A 106 19.41 0.60 10.35
C GLY A 106 19.09 -0.74 11.03
N GLY A 107 18.88 -1.78 10.21
CA GLY A 107 18.59 -3.14 10.67
C GLY A 107 17.10 -3.45 10.76
N ALA A 108 16.74 -4.43 11.60
CA ALA A 108 15.35 -4.82 11.81
C ALA A 108 14.60 -3.76 12.64
N PRO A 109 13.34 -3.44 12.30
CA PRO A 109 12.56 -2.49 13.07
C PRO A 109 12.18 -3.07 14.44
N GLU A 110 12.06 -2.17 15.42
CA GLU A 110 11.35 -2.45 16.66
C GLU A 110 9.86 -2.55 16.37
N VAL A 111 9.19 -3.55 16.93
CA VAL A 111 7.74 -3.70 16.85
C VAL A 111 7.14 -3.15 18.14
N LEU A 112 6.37 -2.10 18.04
CA LEU A 112 5.82 -1.33 19.17
C LEU A 112 4.30 -1.26 19.05
N ASP A 113 3.65 -0.91 20.15
CA ASP A 113 2.24 -0.56 20.12
C ASP A 113 2.03 0.78 19.41
N ILE A 114 0.85 0.97 18.83
CA ILE A 114 0.49 2.22 18.17
C ILE A 114 0.38 3.33 19.21
N PRO A 115 1.01 4.49 19.01
CA PRO A 115 0.89 5.62 19.93
C PRO A 115 -0.56 6.10 20.06
N ASP A 116 -0.93 6.63 21.21
CA ASP A 116 -2.30 7.09 21.52
C ASP A 116 -2.80 8.12 20.49
N GLU A 117 -1.93 9.00 20.02
CA GLU A 117 -2.21 10.02 19.01
C GLU A 117 -2.57 9.45 17.63
N GLU A 118 -2.12 8.22 17.32
CA GLU A 118 -2.36 7.56 16.05
C GLU A 118 -3.50 6.51 16.13
N LEU A 119 -3.99 6.18 17.31
CA LEU A 119 -4.97 5.10 17.51
C LEU A 119 -6.27 5.34 16.75
N GLU A 120 -6.78 6.57 16.69
CA GLU A 120 -8.03 6.88 15.99
C GLU A 120 -7.88 6.66 14.49
N LYS A 121 -6.83 7.26 13.88
CA LYS A 121 -6.50 7.08 12.44
C LYS A 121 -6.25 5.61 12.11
N ALA A 122 -5.49 4.92 12.95
CA ALA A 122 -5.20 3.49 12.73
C ALA A 122 -6.47 2.63 12.80
N ARG A 123 -7.39 2.95 13.71
CA ARG A 123 -8.68 2.24 13.85
C ARG A 123 -9.54 2.45 12.61
N GLU A 124 -9.69 3.68 12.15
CA GLU A 124 -10.46 3.99 10.94
C GLU A 124 -9.90 3.26 9.71
N LEU A 125 -8.57 3.29 9.52
CA LEU A 125 -7.93 2.61 8.40
C LEU A 125 -8.05 1.09 8.53
N LYS A 126 -7.97 0.54 9.76
CA LYS A 126 -8.19 -0.89 10.01
C LYS A 126 -9.61 -1.31 9.65
N GLN A 127 -10.59 -0.52 10.03
CA GLN A 127 -12.00 -0.77 9.70
C GLN A 127 -12.19 -0.83 8.17
N LYS A 128 -11.68 0.18 7.45
CA LYS A 128 -11.72 0.21 5.97
C LYS A 128 -11.02 -0.97 5.33
N LEU A 129 -9.88 -1.40 5.89
CA LEU A 129 -9.14 -2.56 5.40
C LEU A 129 -9.92 -3.87 5.61
N VAL A 130 -10.58 -4.03 6.77
CA VAL A 130 -11.42 -5.20 7.06
C VAL A 130 -12.61 -5.25 6.10
N GLU A 131 -13.30 -4.14 5.91
CA GLU A 131 -14.45 -4.03 4.98
C GLU A 131 -14.01 -4.37 3.55
N ALA A 132 -12.94 -3.73 3.06
CA ALA A 132 -12.42 -3.99 1.73
C ALA A 132 -11.93 -5.43 1.53
N ALA A 133 -11.40 -6.08 2.56
CA ALA A 133 -11.01 -7.49 2.50
C ALA A 133 -12.22 -8.42 2.47
N ALA A 134 -13.26 -8.11 3.28
CA ALA A 134 -14.49 -8.90 3.38
C ALA A 134 -15.30 -8.90 2.07
N GLU A 135 -15.35 -7.75 1.37
CA GLU A 135 -16.13 -7.60 0.13
C GLU A 135 -15.70 -8.54 -1.01
N ASN A 136 -14.47 -9.09 -0.94
CA ASN A 136 -13.91 -9.90 -2.02
C ASN A 136 -14.26 -11.39 -1.94
N GLU A 137 -14.90 -11.85 -0.85
CA GLU A 137 -15.20 -13.27 -0.68
C GLU A 137 -16.38 -13.45 0.29
N GLU A 138 -17.41 -14.22 -0.14
CA GLU A 138 -18.67 -14.37 0.57
C GLU A 138 -18.49 -14.89 2.01
N SER A 139 -17.61 -15.86 2.21
CA SER A 139 -17.33 -16.41 3.54
C SER A 139 -16.68 -15.41 4.50
N LEU A 140 -15.88 -14.48 3.98
CA LEU A 140 -15.30 -13.39 4.76
C LEU A 140 -16.34 -12.32 5.10
N MET A 141 -17.27 -12.06 4.17
CA MET A 141 -18.37 -11.14 4.40
C MET A 141 -19.31 -11.66 5.49
N GLU A 142 -19.66 -12.94 5.46
CA GLU A 142 -20.46 -13.57 6.53
C GLU A 142 -19.78 -13.45 7.90
N LYS A 143 -18.49 -13.76 7.98
CA LYS A 143 -17.72 -13.61 9.23
C LYS A 143 -17.66 -12.16 9.72
N PHE A 144 -17.48 -11.23 8.81
CA PHE A 144 -17.46 -9.81 9.16
C PHE A 144 -18.82 -9.36 9.74
N PHE A 145 -19.94 -9.80 9.18
CA PHE A 145 -21.26 -9.50 9.73
C PHE A 145 -21.49 -10.14 11.10
N ASP A 146 -20.99 -11.35 11.32
CA ASP A 146 -21.16 -12.06 12.59
C ASP A 146 -20.26 -11.53 13.71
N GLN A 147 -19.00 -11.16 13.39
CA GLN A 147 -17.95 -10.85 14.37
C GLN A 147 -17.54 -9.37 14.39
N GLY A 148 -17.93 -8.59 13.38
CA GLY A 148 -17.55 -7.18 13.22
C GLY A 148 -16.07 -6.96 12.83
N THR A 149 -15.30 -8.05 12.64
CA THR A 149 -13.87 -7.98 12.27
C THR A 149 -13.40 -9.28 11.60
N LEU A 150 -12.19 -9.24 11.05
CA LEU A 150 -11.49 -10.40 10.48
C LEU A 150 -10.13 -10.58 11.16
N THR A 151 -9.65 -11.82 11.23
CA THR A 151 -8.28 -12.13 11.64
C THR A 151 -7.26 -11.64 10.62
N GLU A 152 -5.98 -11.57 10.99
CA GLU A 152 -4.90 -11.17 10.08
C GLU A 152 -4.85 -12.07 8.83
N ASP A 153 -4.99 -13.39 9.00
CA ASP A 153 -4.94 -14.35 7.90
C ASP A 153 -6.16 -14.22 6.97
N GLU A 154 -7.34 -13.98 7.52
CA GLU A 154 -8.55 -13.71 6.74
C GLU A 154 -8.46 -12.42 5.95
N MET A 155 -7.93 -11.36 6.55
CA MET A 155 -7.66 -10.11 5.82
C MET A 155 -6.65 -10.32 4.69
N ARG A 156 -5.56 -11.09 4.93
CA ARG A 156 -4.58 -11.43 3.89
C ARG A 156 -5.24 -12.17 2.73
N MET A 157 -6.12 -13.09 3.03
CA MET A 157 -6.88 -13.84 2.02
C MET A 157 -7.78 -12.91 1.21
N GLY A 158 -8.57 -12.05 1.85
CA GLY A 158 -9.44 -11.09 1.17
C GLY A 158 -8.67 -10.08 0.32
N ILE A 159 -7.55 -9.55 0.84
CA ILE A 159 -6.66 -8.65 0.09
C ILE A 159 -6.10 -9.37 -1.15
N ARG A 160 -5.65 -10.61 -1.01
CA ARG A 160 -5.15 -11.41 -2.14
C ARG A 160 -6.22 -11.63 -3.21
N TRP A 161 -7.43 -12.00 -2.81
CA TRP A 161 -8.56 -12.16 -3.71
C TRP A 161 -8.90 -10.87 -4.44
N GLY A 162 -9.06 -9.77 -3.71
CA GLY A 162 -9.34 -8.46 -4.28
C GLY A 162 -8.24 -7.99 -5.24
N LEU A 163 -6.97 -8.22 -4.90
CA LEU A 163 -5.84 -7.90 -5.77
C LEU A 163 -5.88 -8.69 -7.09
N VAL A 164 -6.06 -10.01 -7.03
CA VAL A 164 -6.09 -10.87 -8.22
C VAL A 164 -7.26 -10.51 -9.14
N HIS A 165 -8.42 -10.17 -8.57
CA HIS A 165 -9.60 -9.76 -9.34
C HIS A 165 -9.61 -8.28 -9.73
N ARG A 166 -8.61 -7.48 -9.26
CA ARG A 166 -8.49 -6.03 -9.50
C ARG A 166 -9.61 -5.21 -8.84
N ASP A 167 -10.14 -5.73 -7.74
CA ASP A 167 -11.14 -5.07 -6.91
C ASP A 167 -10.51 -4.39 -5.69
N LEU A 168 -9.22 -4.63 -5.43
CA LEU A 168 -8.44 -3.99 -4.38
C LEU A 168 -7.03 -3.69 -4.88
N TYR A 169 -6.55 -2.48 -4.59
CA TYR A 169 -5.21 -1.97 -4.92
C TYR A 169 -4.48 -1.61 -3.64
N PRO A 170 -3.60 -2.50 -3.12
CA PRO A 170 -2.89 -2.24 -1.87
C PRO A 170 -1.86 -1.13 -2.04
N ILE A 171 -1.78 -0.25 -1.04
CA ILE A 171 -0.80 0.84 -0.97
C ILE A 171 0.16 0.56 0.18
N PHE A 172 1.44 0.44 -0.15
CA PHE A 172 2.54 0.31 0.80
C PHE A 172 3.40 1.58 0.79
N CYS A 173 4.17 1.76 1.85
CA CYS A 173 5.08 2.88 2.00
C CYS A 173 6.49 2.40 2.36
N VAL A 174 7.50 2.94 1.68
CA VAL A 174 8.90 2.51 1.86
C VAL A 174 9.88 3.69 1.77
N SER A 175 11.07 3.51 2.33
CA SER A 175 12.28 4.21 1.93
C SER A 175 13.31 3.18 1.49
N ALA A 176 13.45 2.99 0.17
CA ALA A 176 14.34 1.99 -0.38
C ALA A 176 15.81 2.32 -0.10
N GLU A 177 16.20 3.59 -0.10
CA GLU A 177 17.54 4.04 0.23
C GLU A 177 17.95 3.69 1.66
N LYS A 178 17.01 3.80 2.62
CA LYS A 178 17.22 3.44 4.02
C LYS A 178 16.85 1.99 4.34
N GLU A 179 16.50 1.19 3.34
CA GLU A 179 16.01 -0.20 3.48
C GLU A 179 14.81 -0.36 4.45
N MET A 180 14.05 0.71 4.66
CA MET A 180 12.90 0.71 5.55
C MET A 180 11.65 0.20 4.83
N CYS A 181 10.92 -0.72 5.43
CA CYS A 181 9.73 -1.41 4.94
C CYS A 181 9.93 -2.33 3.72
N VAL A 182 11.05 -2.30 3.01
CA VAL A 182 11.28 -3.09 1.77
C VAL A 182 11.04 -4.59 1.95
N ARG A 183 11.36 -5.16 3.12
CA ARG A 183 11.13 -6.59 3.41
C ARG A 183 9.69 -6.92 3.83
N ARG A 184 8.81 -5.93 3.88
CA ARG A 184 7.43 -6.07 4.37
C ARG A 184 6.37 -5.68 3.35
N THR A 185 6.83 -5.35 2.16
CA THR A 185 5.99 -5.04 0.99
C THR A 185 5.58 -6.30 0.25
#